data_86a8c565de139c93d3bb52f7f4d95fe6
#
_entry.id   86a8c565de139c93d3bb52f7f4d95fe6
#
_cell.length_a   1.000
_cell.length_b   1.000
_cell.length_c   1.000
_cell.angle_alpha   90.00
_cell.angle_beta   90.00
_cell.angle_gamma   90.00
#
_symmetry.space_group_name_H-M   'P 1'
#
loop_
_entity.id
_entity.type
_entity.pdbx_description
1 polymer ?
#
loop_
_entity_poly.entity_id
_entity_poly.type
_entity_poly.pdbx_seq_one_letter_code
_entity_poly.pdbx_strand_id
1 'polypeptide(L)'
;MIKVSGPLVVADGLEDANVSDVVRVGKQHLIGEILNMTGGSASIQVYEETSGLGPGAEVVTTGMPLSVELGPGMLENIYDGIQRPLPEIRDLTGETIARGVSVPALTRKKIWNFIPAAKEGDELVAGDVLGTVQETTAILHKIMVPPTIKKGTVKWIRGGEFTVEEKIACLTLGDGSEIELDMIQRWPVRIQRPNAGKFTPSRPLNSGQRIIDTMFPVAKGGTAAVPGPFGSGKTVVQHQLAKWSDVDIVVYIGCGERGNEMTDVLMEFPELHDPNTGEPLMKRTVLIANTSDMPVAAREASIYTGITIAEYFRDMGYDVAVLADSTSRWAEALREMSGRLEEMPGEEGYPAYLASRIAQFYERAGCVTCLGSDKRQGSVTAIGAVSPPGGDTSEPVSQATMRIVKVFWALDSSLAYARHFPAINWLTSYSLYTDSLREFYDKEFGATYMANRTKAMSILQEEAELQEIVRLVGQDALSPADRMTMETARMIREDFLQQNAFITEDAYSSYGKQYRLLDLVLQYDAKCRAALGKGAELNGLFNIGAREAIGRAKMAPQEEYEKVYDGILDEMQSEIDEVVRGGEEQ
;
A
#
# COMPACT_ATOMS: atom_id res chain seq x y z
N MET A 1 -34.40 -15.60 -15.07
CA MET A 1 -34.02 -14.20 -15.33
C MET A 1 -35.18 -13.47 -16.00
N ILE A 2 -35.48 -12.25 -15.53
CA ILE A 2 -36.63 -11.44 -16.02
C ILE A 2 -36.20 -10.13 -16.70
N LYS A 3 -35.06 -9.55 -16.28
CA LYS A 3 -34.55 -8.28 -16.86
C LYS A 3 -33.03 -8.34 -16.97
N VAL A 4 -32.49 -7.69 -18.01
CA VAL A 4 -31.06 -7.42 -18.21
C VAL A 4 -30.87 -5.94 -18.51
N SER A 5 -29.99 -5.28 -17.82
CA SER A 5 -29.64 -3.87 -18.04
C SER A 5 -28.14 -3.66 -17.85
N GLY A 6 -27.37 -3.83 -18.93
CA GLY A 6 -25.92 -3.89 -18.83
C GLY A 6 -25.49 -5.04 -17.89
N PRO A 7 -24.55 -4.82 -16.96
CA PRO A 7 -24.11 -5.87 -16.03
C PRO A 7 -25.13 -6.21 -14.94
N LEU A 8 -26.26 -5.47 -14.84
CA LEU A 8 -27.32 -5.75 -13.89
C LEU A 8 -28.34 -6.72 -14.50
N VAL A 9 -28.57 -7.83 -13.82
CA VAL A 9 -29.54 -8.85 -14.15
C VAL A 9 -30.54 -8.97 -13.00
N VAL A 10 -31.83 -9.12 -13.31
CA VAL A 10 -32.88 -9.43 -12.32
C VAL A 10 -33.41 -10.82 -12.60
N ALA A 11 -33.47 -11.65 -11.56
CA ALA A 11 -33.97 -13.02 -11.65
C ALA A 11 -34.97 -13.33 -10.54
N ASP A 12 -35.95 -14.16 -10.83
CA ASP A 12 -36.91 -14.70 -9.88
C ASP A 12 -36.58 -16.15 -9.53
N GLY A 13 -37.20 -16.66 -8.46
CA GLY A 13 -37.08 -18.05 -8.05
C GLY A 13 -35.75 -18.37 -7.33
N LEU A 14 -35.16 -17.39 -6.67
CA LEU A 14 -33.94 -17.51 -5.87
C LEU A 14 -34.26 -17.38 -4.38
N GLU A 15 -35.37 -17.98 -3.92
CA GLU A 15 -35.87 -17.86 -2.56
C GLU A 15 -34.90 -18.40 -1.50
N ASP A 16 -34.08 -19.39 -1.89
CA ASP A 16 -33.09 -20.04 -0.99
C ASP A 16 -31.72 -19.35 -1.03
N ALA A 17 -31.56 -18.27 -1.81
CA ALA A 17 -30.31 -17.53 -1.94
C ALA A 17 -30.24 -16.38 -0.94
N ASN A 18 -29.02 -15.95 -0.63
CA ASN A 18 -28.75 -14.81 0.24
C ASN A 18 -28.13 -13.65 -0.54
N VAL A 19 -28.25 -12.45 0.01
CA VAL A 19 -27.50 -11.30 -0.48
C VAL A 19 -26.00 -11.60 -0.37
N SER A 20 -25.26 -11.22 -1.39
CA SER A 20 -23.83 -11.51 -1.62
C SER A 20 -23.52 -12.94 -2.08
N ASP A 21 -24.49 -13.83 -2.26
CA ASP A 21 -24.23 -15.14 -2.86
C ASP A 21 -23.80 -14.98 -4.33
N VAL A 22 -22.82 -15.78 -4.72
CA VAL A 22 -22.39 -15.91 -6.11
C VAL A 22 -23.42 -16.75 -6.88
N VAL A 23 -23.78 -16.30 -8.06
CA VAL A 23 -24.66 -16.99 -8.99
C VAL A 23 -23.98 -17.25 -10.32
N ARG A 24 -24.48 -18.26 -11.05
CA ARG A 24 -24.10 -18.58 -12.44
C ARG A 24 -25.24 -18.18 -13.36
N VAL A 25 -24.96 -17.29 -14.31
CA VAL A 25 -25.98 -16.65 -15.16
C VAL A 25 -25.87 -17.16 -16.59
N GLY A 26 -26.98 -17.68 -17.09
CA GLY A 26 -27.14 -18.13 -18.49
C GLY A 26 -26.33 -19.38 -18.82
N LYS A 27 -26.40 -19.79 -20.11
CA LYS A 27 -25.73 -21.00 -20.64
C LYS A 27 -24.20 -20.97 -20.53
N GLN A 28 -23.62 -19.78 -20.45
CA GLN A 28 -22.18 -19.58 -20.35
C GLN A 28 -21.71 -19.58 -18.88
N HIS A 29 -22.63 -19.71 -17.93
CA HIS A 29 -22.35 -19.73 -16.49
C HIS A 29 -21.56 -18.50 -16.01
N LEU A 30 -21.91 -17.29 -16.53
CA LEU A 30 -21.26 -16.05 -16.15
C LEU A 30 -21.36 -15.85 -14.63
N ILE A 31 -20.27 -15.36 -14.05
CA ILE A 31 -20.21 -15.13 -12.61
C ILE A 31 -20.94 -13.84 -12.26
N GLY A 32 -21.87 -13.91 -11.31
CA GLY A 32 -22.57 -12.77 -10.75
C GLY A 32 -22.68 -12.86 -9.24
N GLU A 33 -23.02 -11.75 -8.61
CA GLU A 33 -23.26 -11.64 -7.15
C GLU A 33 -24.63 -11.00 -6.91
N ILE A 34 -25.38 -11.52 -5.97
CA ILE A 34 -26.66 -10.96 -5.55
C ILE A 34 -26.41 -9.71 -4.73
N LEU A 35 -26.86 -8.55 -5.23
CA LEU A 35 -26.72 -7.27 -4.53
C LEU A 35 -27.89 -6.98 -3.60
N ASN A 36 -29.10 -7.37 -4.02
CA ASN A 36 -30.33 -7.11 -3.27
C ASN A 36 -31.39 -8.16 -3.59
N MET A 37 -32.24 -8.40 -2.61
CA MET A 37 -33.39 -9.30 -2.71
C MET A 37 -34.67 -8.53 -2.39
N THR A 38 -35.67 -8.60 -3.25
CA THR A 38 -36.96 -7.92 -3.06
C THR A 38 -38.08 -8.83 -3.52
N GLY A 39 -38.93 -9.30 -2.60
CA GLY A 39 -40.13 -10.05 -2.92
C GLY A 39 -39.91 -11.34 -3.74
N GLY A 40 -38.80 -12.06 -3.52
CA GLY A 40 -38.44 -13.27 -4.28
C GLY A 40 -37.66 -13.02 -5.57
N SER A 41 -37.48 -11.75 -5.97
CA SER A 41 -36.61 -11.35 -7.07
C SER A 41 -35.24 -10.91 -6.56
N ALA A 42 -34.17 -11.36 -7.21
CA ALA A 42 -32.78 -10.97 -6.92
C ALA A 42 -32.24 -10.00 -7.98
N SER A 43 -31.67 -8.90 -7.53
CA SER A 43 -30.84 -8.02 -8.36
C SER A 43 -29.40 -8.51 -8.31
N ILE A 44 -28.87 -8.88 -9.47
CA ILE A 44 -27.58 -9.56 -9.64
C ILE A 44 -26.65 -8.69 -10.45
N GLN A 45 -25.47 -8.44 -9.92
CA GLN A 45 -24.36 -7.82 -10.65
C GLN A 45 -23.51 -8.91 -11.31
N VAL A 46 -23.40 -8.91 -12.64
CA VAL A 46 -22.56 -9.86 -13.36
C VAL A 46 -21.16 -9.28 -13.52
N TYR A 47 -20.14 -10.08 -13.23
CA TYR A 47 -18.72 -9.72 -13.30
C TYR A 47 -18.13 -9.79 -14.72
N GLU A 48 -18.94 -10.16 -15.69
CA GLU A 48 -18.55 -10.33 -17.07
C GLU A 48 -19.52 -9.59 -17.99
N GLU A 49 -19.18 -9.50 -19.27
CA GLU A 49 -20.06 -8.88 -20.26
C GLU A 49 -21.34 -9.69 -20.47
N THR A 50 -22.48 -9.03 -20.40
CA THR A 50 -23.82 -9.65 -20.48
C THR A 50 -24.43 -9.65 -21.88
N SER A 51 -23.70 -9.22 -22.91
CA SER A 51 -24.18 -9.20 -24.30
C SER A 51 -24.71 -10.56 -24.71
N GLY A 52 -25.93 -10.60 -25.29
CA GLY A 52 -26.60 -11.83 -25.70
C GLY A 52 -27.35 -12.57 -24.60
N LEU A 53 -27.33 -12.11 -23.34
CA LEU A 53 -28.27 -12.56 -22.32
C LEU A 53 -29.64 -11.92 -22.53
N GLY A 54 -30.71 -12.67 -22.21
CA GLY A 54 -32.08 -12.18 -22.31
C GLY A 54 -33.00 -12.83 -21.30
N PRO A 55 -34.24 -12.31 -21.14
CA PRO A 55 -35.24 -12.92 -20.29
C PRO A 55 -35.44 -14.40 -20.60
N GLY A 56 -35.66 -15.22 -19.55
CA GLY A 56 -35.79 -16.68 -19.66
C GLY A 56 -34.47 -17.44 -19.52
N ALA A 57 -33.31 -16.78 -19.46
CA ALA A 57 -32.05 -17.47 -19.18
C ALA A 57 -32.03 -17.94 -17.71
N GLU A 58 -31.42 -19.09 -17.50
CA GLU A 58 -31.31 -19.72 -16.18
C GLU A 58 -30.32 -18.94 -15.28
N VAL A 59 -30.61 -18.89 -13.98
CA VAL A 59 -29.71 -18.36 -12.95
C VAL A 59 -29.66 -19.36 -11.82
N VAL A 60 -28.46 -19.81 -11.48
CA VAL A 60 -28.24 -20.82 -10.43
C VAL A 60 -27.38 -20.23 -9.33
N THR A 61 -27.86 -20.29 -8.09
CA THR A 61 -27.05 -19.89 -6.93
C THR A 61 -26.00 -20.94 -6.58
N THR A 62 -24.85 -20.49 -6.10
CA THR A 62 -23.81 -21.36 -5.54
C THR A 62 -24.00 -21.58 -4.03
N GLY A 63 -24.88 -20.80 -3.38
CA GLY A 63 -25.09 -20.82 -1.93
C GLY A 63 -23.87 -20.31 -1.14
N MET A 64 -22.92 -19.65 -1.78
CA MET A 64 -21.72 -19.12 -1.15
C MET A 64 -21.42 -17.70 -1.66
N PRO A 65 -20.97 -16.81 -0.77
CA PRO A 65 -20.55 -15.46 -1.18
C PRO A 65 -19.27 -15.49 -2.02
N LEU A 66 -18.98 -14.37 -2.71
CA LEU A 66 -17.73 -14.19 -3.42
C LEU A 66 -16.56 -14.42 -2.47
N SER A 67 -15.78 -15.47 -2.74
CA SER A 67 -14.71 -15.94 -1.89
C SER A 67 -13.42 -16.09 -2.68
N VAL A 68 -12.29 -15.86 -2.02
CA VAL A 68 -10.95 -16.13 -2.56
C VAL A 68 -10.42 -17.46 -2.07
N GLU A 69 -9.59 -18.09 -2.89
CA GLU A 69 -8.81 -19.26 -2.50
C GLU A 69 -7.46 -18.78 -1.95
N LEU A 70 -7.15 -19.19 -0.73
CA LEU A 70 -5.98 -18.79 0.03
C LEU A 70 -5.11 -20.02 0.29
N GLY A 71 -3.89 -20.05 -0.24
CA GLY A 71 -2.98 -21.18 -0.13
C GLY A 71 -1.69 -20.93 -0.92
N PRO A 72 -0.77 -21.89 -0.96
CA PRO A 72 0.47 -21.77 -1.71
C PRO A 72 0.24 -21.58 -3.21
N GLY A 73 0.97 -20.65 -3.83
CA GLY A 73 0.87 -20.32 -5.25
C GLY A 73 0.17 -19.00 -5.54
N MET A 74 -0.10 -18.19 -4.52
CA MET A 74 -0.60 -16.82 -4.72
C MET A 74 0.52 -15.84 -5.10
N LEU A 75 1.71 -16.01 -4.54
CA LEU A 75 2.87 -15.19 -4.88
C LEU A 75 3.32 -15.45 -6.31
N GLU A 76 3.95 -14.45 -6.92
CA GLU A 76 4.38 -14.46 -8.33
C GLU A 76 3.21 -14.53 -9.33
N ASN A 77 1.97 -14.45 -8.86
CA ASN A 77 0.78 -14.55 -9.71
C ASN A 77 0.13 -13.19 -9.98
N ILE A 78 -0.60 -13.14 -11.08
CA ILE A 78 -1.35 -11.97 -11.55
C ILE A 78 -2.82 -12.38 -11.68
N TYR A 79 -3.67 -11.76 -10.86
CA TYR A 79 -5.10 -12.03 -10.82
C TYR A 79 -5.91 -10.88 -11.38
N ASP A 80 -7.13 -11.18 -11.83
CA ASP A 80 -8.14 -10.14 -12.03
C ASP A 80 -8.87 -9.80 -10.71
N GLY A 81 -9.88 -8.92 -10.78
CA GLY A 81 -10.61 -8.43 -9.61
C GLY A 81 -11.37 -9.49 -8.80
N ILE A 82 -11.62 -10.66 -9.36
CA ILE A 82 -12.30 -11.80 -8.70
C ILE A 82 -11.38 -13.02 -8.53
N GLN A 83 -10.08 -12.79 -8.52
CA GLN A 83 -9.02 -13.79 -8.34
C GLN A 83 -8.96 -14.85 -9.46
N ARG A 84 -9.29 -14.51 -10.70
CA ARG A 84 -8.98 -15.40 -11.82
C ARG A 84 -7.53 -15.17 -12.27
N PRO A 85 -6.69 -16.21 -12.39
CA PRO A 85 -5.28 -16.07 -12.78
C PRO A 85 -5.19 -15.72 -14.27
N LEU A 86 -4.67 -14.53 -14.57
CA LEU A 86 -4.58 -14.00 -15.93
C LEU A 86 -3.62 -14.78 -16.84
N PRO A 87 -2.45 -15.27 -16.36
CA PRO A 87 -1.57 -16.08 -17.18
C PRO A 87 -2.23 -17.37 -17.69
N GLU A 88 -2.93 -18.09 -16.82
CA GLU A 88 -3.63 -19.33 -17.17
C GLU A 88 -4.82 -19.07 -18.10
N ILE A 89 -5.53 -17.94 -17.92
CA ILE A 89 -6.60 -17.53 -18.84
C ILE A 89 -6.02 -17.26 -20.23
N ARG A 90 -4.91 -16.54 -20.32
CA ARG A 90 -4.23 -16.26 -21.60
C ARG A 90 -3.81 -17.56 -22.31
N ASP A 91 -3.31 -18.53 -21.57
CA ASP A 91 -2.90 -19.83 -22.15
C ASP A 91 -4.11 -20.62 -22.70
N LEU A 92 -5.31 -20.43 -22.12
CA LEU A 92 -6.54 -21.09 -22.55
C LEU A 92 -7.28 -20.36 -23.69
N THR A 93 -7.34 -19.03 -23.65
CA THR A 93 -8.23 -18.23 -24.51
C THR A 93 -7.48 -17.27 -25.44
N GLY A 94 -6.15 -17.21 -25.35
CA GLY A 94 -5.34 -16.27 -26.12
C GLY A 94 -5.34 -14.87 -25.47
N GLU A 95 -5.26 -13.84 -26.30
CA GLU A 95 -5.09 -12.44 -25.85
C GLU A 95 -6.36 -11.80 -25.27
N THR A 96 -7.49 -12.50 -25.28
CA THR A 96 -8.76 -11.99 -24.78
C THR A 96 -9.34 -12.89 -23.70
N ILE A 97 -9.96 -12.29 -22.68
CA ILE A 97 -10.69 -13.03 -21.65
C ILE A 97 -12.02 -13.48 -22.22
N ALA A 98 -12.16 -14.77 -22.50
CA ALA A 98 -13.42 -15.33 -22.98
C ALA A 98 -14.46 -15.35 -21.85
N ARG A 99 -15.73 -15.07 -22.22
CA ARG A 99 -16.85 -15.09 -21.26
C ARG A 99 -17.10 -16.50 -20.71
N GLY A 100 -17.36 -16.57 -19.40
CA GLY A 100 -17.64 -17.83 -18.72
C GLY A 100 -16.38 -18.69 -18.49
N VAL A 101 -15.19 -18.19 -18.80
CA VAL A 101 -13.97 -18.91 -18.50
C VAL A 101 -13.81 -19.07 -16.98
N SER A 102 -13.65 -20.31 -16.56
CA SER A 102 -13.47 -20.65 -15.13
C SER A 102 -12.14 -21.38 -14.98
N VAL A 103 -11.22 -20.74 -14.28
CA VAL A 103 -9.91 -21.30 -13.94
C VAL A 103 -9.78 -21.23 -12.42
N PRO A 104 -9.31 -22.31 -11.74
CA PRO A 104 -9.01 -22.25 -10.32
C PRO A 104 -7.99 -21.16 -10.01
N ALA A 105 -8.20 -20.44 -8.92
CA ALA A 105 -7.31 -19.36 -8.53
C ALA A 105 -5.89 -19.85 -8.18
N LEU A 106 -5.80 -21.02 -7.57
CA LEU A 106 -4.54 -21.71 -7.31
C LEU A 106 -4.39 -22.89 -8.26
N THR A 107 -3.22 -23.06 -8.85
CA THR A 107 -2.96 -24.17 -9.75
C THR A 107 -3.07 -25.51 -9.04
N ARG A 108 -3.84 -26.45 -9.64
CA ARG A 108 -4.04 -27.83 -9.12
C ARG A 108 -2.94 -28.79 -9.56
N LYS A 109 -2.01 -28.33 -10.40
CA LYS A 109 -0.96 -29.18 -11.00
C LYS A 109 0.38 -29.06 -10.26
N LYS A 110 0.62 -27.95 -9.59
CA LYS A 110 1.90 -27.71 -8.89
C LYS A 110 1.96 -28.56 -7.63
N ILE A 111 3.07 -29.24 -7.48
CA ILE A 111 3.37 -30.08 -6.32
C ILE A 111 4.17 -29.25 -5.32
N TRP A 112 3.78 -29.34 -4.06
CA TRP A 112 4.40 -28.65 -2.95
C TRP A 112 4.93 -29.64 -1.93
N ASN A 113 6.11 -29.39 -1.40
CA ASN A 113 6.67 -30.18 -0.31
C ASN A 113 6.14 -29.64 1.03
N PHE A 114 5.15 -30.33 1.60
CA PHE A 114 4.57 -29.97 2.88
C PHE A 114 5.36 -30.60 4.02
N ILE A 115 5.79 -29.78 4.97
CA ILE A 115 6.54 -30.18 6.16
C ILE A 115 5.63 -29.97 7.37
N PRO A 116 5.15 -31.04 8.03
CA PRO A 116 4.30 -30.93 9.21
C PRO A 116 5.02 -30.24 10.37
N ALA A 117 4.33 -29.33 11.05
CA ALA A 117 4.75 -28.77 12.34
C ALA A 117 3.99 -29.40 13.50
N ALA A 118 2.72 -29.78 13.29
CA ALA A 118 1.90 -30.50 14.26
C ALA A 118 2.11 -32.01 14.17
N LYS A 119 1.71 -32.72 15.21
CA LYS A 119 1.79 -34.19 15.33
C LYS A 119 0.42 -34.79 15.66
N GLU A 120 0.29 -36.09 15.41
CA GLU A 120 -0.90 -36.85 15.84
C GLU A 120 -1.11 -36.73 17.35
N GLY A 121 -2.35 -36.46 17.75
CA GLY A 121 -2.73 -36.23 19.13
C GLY A 121 -2.64 -34.79 19.63
N ASP A 122 -2.02 -33.90 18.87
CA ASP A 122 -1.95 -32.48 19.24
C ASP A 122 -3.35 -31.86 19.22
N GLU A 123 -3.64 -31.06 20.22
CA GLU A 123 -4.84 -30.20 20.24
C GLU A 123 -4.54 -28.87 19.57
N LEU A 124 -5.23 -28.56 18.49
CA LEU A 124 -5.05 -27.35 17.70
C LEU A 124 -6.31 -26.46 17.79
N VAL A 125 -6.07 -25.16 17.77
CA VAL A 125 -7.13 -24.14 17.68
C VAL A 125 -7.06 -23.41 16.34
N ALA A 126 -8.09 -22.60 16.04
CA ALA A 126 -8.13 -21.75 14.87
C ALA A 126 -6.82 -20.94 14.74
N GLY A 127 -6.21 -20.97 13.57
CA GLY A 127 -4.98 -20.24 13.27
C GLY A 127 -3.67 -20.95 13.67
N ASP A 128 -3.71 -22.07 14.39
CA ASP A 128 -2.51 -22.86 14.66
C ASP A 128 -1.88 -23.38 13.36
N VAL A 129 -0.55 -23.46 13.32
CA VAL A 129 0.20 -23.89 12.14
C VAL A 129 0.22 -25.43 12.06
N LEU A 130 -0.40 -25.98 11.03
CA LEU A 130 -0.34 -27.42 10.70
C LEU A 130 1.04 -27.82 10.18
N GLY A 131 1.62 -26.99 9.35
CA GLY A 131 2.91 -27.22 8.72
C GLY A 131 3.28 -26.08 7.76
N THR A 132 4.34 -26.25 7.02
CA THR A 132 4.90 -25.22 6.15
C THR A 132 5.19 -25.73 4.75
N VAL A 133 5.18 -24.80 3.79
CA VAL A 133 5.57 -25.02 2.40
C VAL A 133 6.48 -23.86 1.98
N GLN A 134 7.63 -24.15 1.36
CA GLN A 134 8.44 -23.09 0.77
C GLN A 134 7.77 -22.63 -0.53
N GLU A 135 7.08 -21.48 -0.49
CA GLU A 135 6.34 -20.97 -1.63
C GLU A 135 7.28 -20.29 -2.64
N THR A 136 8.12 -19.38 -2.15
CA THR A 136 9.19 -18.74 -2.92
C THR A 136 10.50 -18.79 -2.13
N THR A 137 11.62 -18.38 -2.71
CA THR A 137 12.90 -18.29 -1.98
C THR A 137 12.84 -17.33 -0.78
N ALA A 138 11.94 -16.34 -0.83
CA ALA A 138 11.78 -15.34 0.21
C ALA A 138 10.74 -15.71 1.27
N ILE A 139 9.69 -16.48 0.91
CA ILE A 139 8.49 -16.65 1.75
C ILE A 139 8.23 -18.11 2.07
N LEU A 140 8.19 -18.41 3.37
CA LEU A 140 7.76 -19.68 3.93
C LEU A 140 6.25 -19.62 4.22
N HIS A 141 5.46 -20.33 3.41
CA HIS A 141 4.01 -20.36 3.55
C HIS A 141 3.61 -21.25 4.73
N LYS A 142 2.86 -20.70 5.68
CA LYS A 142 2.33 -21.45 6.83
C LYS A 142 0.92 -21.92 6.53
N ILE A 143 0.73 -23.24 6.51
CA ILE A 143 -0.61 -23.82 6.40
C ILE A 143 -1.24 -23.84 7.79
N MET A 144 -2.35 -23.11 7.95
CA MET A 144 -2.98 -22.87 9.25
C MET A 144 -4.33 -23.57 9.35
N VAL A 145 -4.73 -23.91 10.57
CA VAL A 145 -6.10 -24.36 10.86
C VAL A 145 -7.07 -23.22 10.48
N PRO A 146 -8.10 -23.50 9.63
CA PRO A 146 -9.05 -22.48 9.22
C PRO A 146 -9.76 -21.81 10.41
N PRO A 147 -10.06 -20.49 10.32
CA PRO A 147 -10.76 -19.77 11.40
C PRO A 147 -12.14 -20.32 11.76
N THR A 148 -12.75 -21.09 10.89
CA THR A 148 -14.05 -21.75 11.10
C THR A 148 -13.98 -22.93 12.07
N ILE A 149 -12.78 -23.49 12.31
CA ILE A 149 -12.54 -24.60 13.21
C ILE A 149 -12.04 -24.05 14.54
N LYS A 150 -12.90 -24.03 15.55
CA LYS A 150 -12.55 -23.47 16.87
C LYS A 150 -11.47 -24.28 17.57
N LYS A 151 -11.60 -25.62 17.58
CA LYS A 151 -10.70 -26.56 18.23
C LYS A 151 -10.86 -27.96 17.63
N GLY A 152 -9.75 -28.69 17.49
CA GLY A 152 -9.73 -30.08 17.05
C GLY A 152 -8.47 -30.78 17.50
N THR A 153 -8.52 -32.13 17.55
CA THR A 153 -7.35 -32.98 17.83
C THR A 153 -6.86 -33.60 16.54
N VAL A 154 -5.57 -33.56 16.27
CA VAL A 154 -4.98 -34.15 15.07
C VAL A 154 -5.13 -35.67 15.11
N LYS A 155 -5.96 -36.21 14.21
CA LYS A 155 -6.13 -37.67 14.03
C LYS A 155 -4.99 -38.25 13.22
N TRP A 156 -4.61 -37.58 12.11
CA TRP A 156 -3.44 -37.89 11.31
C TRP A 156 -2.96 -36.62 10.59
N ILE A 157 -1.68 -36.57 10.30
CA ILE A 157 -1.03 -35.54 9.48
C ILE A 157 0.12 -36.19 8.70
N ARG A 158 0.29 -35.83 7.43
CA ARG A 158 1.28 -36.45 6.53
C ARG A 158 2.16 -35.38 5.89
N GLY A 159 3.46 -35.58 6.00
CA GLY A 159 4.44 -34.79 5.25
C GLY A 159 4.74 -35.41 3.90
N GLY A 160 5.21 -34.61 2.97
CA GLY A 160 5.62 -35.06 1.64
C GLY A 160 5.14 -34.14 0.52
N GLU A 161 5.10 -34.66 -0.67
CA GLU A 161 4.74 -33.94 -1.88
C GLU A 161 3.24 -34.05 -2.15
N PHE A 162 2.54 -32.91 -2.21
CA PHE A 162 1.11 -32.82 -2.41
C PHE A 162 0.75 -31.66 -3.34
N THR A 163 -0.35 -31.80 -4.06
CA THR A 163 -1.05 -30.66 -4.66
C THR A 163 -1.84 -29.90 -3.58
N VAL A 164 -2.33 -28.72 -3.91
CA VAL A 164 -3.06 -27.89 -2.93
C VAL A 164 -4.40 -28.48 -2.47
N GLU A 165 -5.01 -29.40 -3.23
CA GLU A 165 -6.30 -30.04 -2.93
C GLU A 165 -6.16 -31.39 -2.22
N GLU A 166 -4.99 -32.00 -2.25
CA GLU A 166 -4.78 -33.28 -1.55
C GLU A 166 -4.81 -33.10 -0.05
N LYS A 167 -5.40 -34.07 0.64
CA LYS A 167 -5.59 -34.00 2.09
C LYS A 167 -4.27 -34.29 2.82
N ILE A 168 -3.88 -33.33 3.65
CA ILE A 168 -2.60 -33.35 4.39
C ILE A 168 -2.80 -33.67 5.87
N ALA A 169 -3.99 -33.42 6.42
CA ALA A 169 -4.32 -33.66 7.82
C ALA A 169 -5.80 -33.97 8.02
N CYS A 170 -6.12 -34.61 9.13
CA CYS A 170 -7.49 -34.81 9.59
C CYS A 170 -7.58 -34.43 11.08
N LEU A 171 -8.58 -33.60 11.40
CA LEU A 171 -8.89 -33.23 12.78
C LEU A 171 -10.18 -33.88 13.25
N THR A 172 -10.18 -34.39 14.49
CA THR A 172 -11.38 -34.79 15.20
C THR A 172 -11.87 -33.59 16.00
N LEU A 173 -13.11 -33.16 15.75
CA LEU A 173 -13.72 -32.01 16.43
C LEU A 173 -14.32 -32.41 17.78
N GLY A 174 -14.72 -31.41 18.59
CA GLY A 174 -15.26 -31.63 19.94
C GLY A 174 -16.59 -32.41 19.98
N ASP A 175 -17.32 -32.47 18.87
CA ASP A 175 -18.54 -33.26 18.71
C ASP A 175 -18.29 -34.69 18.20
N GLY A 176 -17.00 -35.03 17.99
CA GLY A 176 -16.58 -36.33 17.47
C GLY A 176 -16.62 -36.44 15.94
N SER A 177 -17.04 -35.40 15.24
CA SER A 177 -16.95 -35.34 13.76
C SER A 177 -15.52 -35.19 13.29
N GLU A 178 -15.24 -35.64 12.09
CA GLU A 178 -13.90 -35.56 11.47
C GLU A 178 -13.93 -34.62 10.29
N ILE A 179 -12.87 -33.79 10.17
CA ILE A 179 -12.68 -32.91 9.04
C ILE A 179 -11.29 -33.11 8.45
N GLU A 180 -11.25 -33.37 7.14
CA GLU A 180 -10.01 -33.47 6.39
C GLU A 180 -9.61 -32.10 5.85
N LEU A 181 -8.36 -31.74 6.04
CA LEU A 181 -7.79 -30.45 5.62
C LEU A 181 -6.82 -30.65 4.47
N ASP A 182 -6.90 -29.75 3.53
CA ASP A 182 -5.94 -29.52 2.45
C ASP A 182 -5.18 -28.19 2.67
N MET A 183 -4.48 -27.71 1.64
CA MET A 183 -3.72 -26.46 1.76
C MET A 183 -4.53 -25.22 1.36
N ILE A 184 -5.81 -25.36 1.01
CA ILE A 184 -6.67 -24.26 0.56
C ILE A 184 -7.62 -23.83 1.66
N GLN A 185 -7.66 -22.53 1.94
CA GLN A 185 -8.77 -21.92 2.67
C GLN A 185 -9.61 -21.08 1.71
N ARG A 186 -10.94 -21.16 1.79
CA ARG A 186 -11.85 -20.24 1.10
C ARG A 186 -12.38 -19.22 2.08
N TRP A 187 -12.28 -17.93 1.72
CA TRP A 187 -12.72 -16.85 2.60
C TRP A 187 -13.53 -15.82 1.83
N PRO A 188 -14.71 -15.40 2.33
CA PRO A 188 -15.53 -14.36 1.73
C PRO A 188 -14.79 -13.01 1.71
N VAL A 189 -14.66 -12.38 0.53
CA VAL A 189 -13.86 -11.16 0.37
C VAL A 189 -14.38 -9.97 1.15
N ARG A 190 -15.70 -9.90 1.37
CA ARG A 190 -16.35 -8.79 2.07
C ARG A 190 -16.28 -8.91 3.60
N ILE A 191 -15.83 -10.03 4.11
CA ILE A 191 -15.71 -10.30 5.55
C ILE A 191 -14.24 -10.22 5.95
N GLN A 192 -13.96 -9.34 6.90
CA GLN A 192 -12.62 -9.24 7.49
C GLN A 192 -12.21 -10.59 8.12
N ARG A 193 -10.95 -10.99 7.93
CA ARG A 193 -10.43 -12.19 8.61
C ARG A 193 -10.25 -11.91 10.10
N PRO A 194 -10.65 -12.87 10.96
CA PRO A 194 -10.60 -12.67 12.39
C PRO A 194 -9.16 -12.65 12.92
N ASN A 195 -8.97 -11.96 14.04
CA ASN A 195 -7.73 -11.90 14.79
C ASN A 195 -8.01 -11.95 16.29
N ALA A 196 -6.99 -12.21 17.09
CA ALA A 196 -7.14 -12.28 18.56
C ALA A 196 -7.20 -10.88 19.19
N GLY A 197 -6.67 -9.85 18.53
CA GLY A 197 -6.73 -8.47 18.98
C GLY A 197 -5.88 -7.54 18.12
N LYS A 198 -6.27 -6.27 18.04
CA LYS A 198 -5.49 -5.20 17.39
C LYS A 198 -4.71 -4.43 18.46
N PHE A 199 -3.53 -3.97 18.10
CA PHE A 199 -2.71 -3.09 18.94
C PHE A 199 -2.24 -1.87 18.16
N THR A 200 -1.80 -0.84 18.88
CA THR A 200 -1.35 0.41 18.27
C THR A 200 -0.04 0.20 17.50
N PRO A 201 0.04 0.62 16.25
CA PRO A 201 1.26 0.61 15.48
C PRO A 201 2.36 1.45 16.16
N SER A 202 3.54 0.85 16.38
CA SER A 202 4.68 1.48 17.06
C SER A 202 6.00 1.36 16.29
N ARG A 203 5.99 0.69 15.14
CA ARG A 203 7.16 0.55 14.26
C ARG A 203 6.91 1.31 12.96
N PRO A 204 7.83 2.18 12.51
CA PRO A 204 7.69 2.84 11.22
C PRO A 204 7.86 1.84 10.08
N LEU A 205 7.21 2.13 8.96
CA LEU A 205 7.49 1.48 7.69
C LEU A 205 8.62 2.27 7.03
N ASN A 206 9.74 1.60 6.76
CA ASN A 206 10.86 2.21 6.06
C ASN A 206 10.61 2.13 4.54
N SER A 207 10.48 3.26 3.91
CA SER A 207 10.27 3.35 2.46
C SER A 207 11.54 3.73 1.70
N GLY A 208 12.60 4.15 2.40
CA GLY A 208 13.80 4.71 1.81
C GLY A 208 13.59 6.08 1.17
N GLN A 209 12.39 6.65 1.24
CA GLN A 209 12.04 7.97 0.71
C GLN A 209 12.10 9.02 1.83
N ARG A 210 13.04 9.98 1.74
CA ARG A 210 13.32 10.95 2.80
C ARG A 210 12.09 11.75 3.24
N ILE A 211 11.28 12.20 2.28
CA ILE A 211 10.08 12.98 2.59
C ILE A 211 9.03 12.14 3.33
N ILE A 212 8.91 10.87 3.00
CA ILE A 212 7.99 9.94 3.67
C ILE A 212 8.54 9.60 5.04
N ASP A 213 9.71 9.00 5.12
CA ASP A 213 10.25 8.42 6.35
C ASP A 213 10.53 9.45 7.43
N THR A 214 11.07 10.63 7.04
CA THR A 214 11.46 11.67 7.99
C THR A 214 10.32 12.66 8.26
N MET A 215 9.63 13.15 7.22
CA MET A 215 8.65 14.23 7.40
C MET A 215 7.24 13.69 7.72
N PHE A 216 6.79 12.67 6.98
CA PHE A 216 5.42 12.16 7.09
C PHE A 216 5.38 10.63 7.21
N PRO A 217 5.97 10.06 8.28
CA PRO A 217 6.10 8.62 8.43
C PRO A 217 4.75 7.91 8.53
N VAL A 218 4.68 6.73 7.94
CA VAL A 218 3.60 5.77 8.15
C VAL A 218 4.11 4.63 9.02
N ALA A 219 3.28 4.17 9.94
CA ALA A 219 3.60 3.01 10.74
C ALA A 219 3.26 1.71 10.00
N LYS A 220 4.00 0.63 10.25
CA LYS A 220 3.58 -0.73 9.86
C LYS A 220 2.22 -1.03 10.47
N GLY A 221 1.27 -1.49 9.68
CA GLY A 221 -0.12 -1.61 10.09
C GLY A 221 -0.90 -0.29 10.05
N GLY A 222 -0.33 0.76 9.47
CA GLY A 222 -0.96 2.07 9.34
C GLY A 222 -1.80 2.23 8.07
N THR A 223 -2.37 3.43 7.95
CA THR A 223 -3.18 3.83 6.80
C THR A 223 -2.65 5.12 6.20
N ALA A 224 -2.47 5.14 4.89
CA ALA A 224 -2.00 6.31 4.16
C ALA A 224 -2.78 6.52 2.86
N ALA A 225 -2.88 7.76 2.43
CA ALA A 225 -3.40 8.11 1.11
C ALA A 225 -2.39 8.95 0.34
N VAL A 226 -2.36 8.75 -0.98
CA VAL A 226 -1.54 9.49 -1.93
C VAL A 226 -2.47 10.21 -2.91
N PRO A 227 -3.06 11.35 -2.51
CA PRO A 227 -3.89 12.13 -3.42
C PRO A 227 -3.02 12.97 -4.35
N GLY A 228 -3.47 13.10 -5.58
CA GLY A 228 -2.83 13.99 -6.53
C GLY A 228 -3.50 14.00 -7.89
N PRO A 229 -3.35 15.09 -8.66
CA PRO A 229 -3.86 15.17 -10.00
C PRO A 229 -3.16 14.16 -10.93
N PHE A 230 -3.72 14.00 -12.13
CA PHE A 230 -3.09 13.17 -13.16
C PHE A 230 -1.67 13.69 -13.49
N GLY A 231 -0.72 12.77 -13.64
CA GLY A 231 0.67 13.11 -13.97
C GLY A 231 1.52 13.63 -12.80
N SER A 232 1.00 13.67 -11.58
CA SER A 232 1.76 14.11 -10.39
C SER A 232 2.70 13.04 -9.80
N GLY A 233 2.70 11.81 -10.36
CA GLY A 233 3.60 10.73 -9.93
C GLY A 233 3.02 9.78 -8.88
N LYS A 234 1.69 9.65 -8.75
CA LYS A 234 1.06 8.69 -7.81
C LYS A 234 1.57 7.27 -7.96
N THR A 235 1.51 6.74 -9.18
CA THR A 235 1.97 5.39 -9.51
C THR A 235 3.46 5.22 -9.22
N VAL A 236 4.28 6.24 -9.53
CA VAL A 236 5.72 6.20 -9.23
C VAL A 236 5.96 6.08 -7.72
N VAL A 237 5.25 6.86 -6.89
CA VAL A 237 5.37 6.78 -5.43
C VAL A 237 5.00 5.37 -4.95
N GLN A 238 3.91 4.78 -5.46
CA GLN A 238 3.51 3.43 -5.09
C GLN A 238 4.51 2.37 -5.56
N HIS A 239 5.10 2.50 -6.75
CA HIS A 239 6.16 1.61 -7.21
C HIS A 239 7.41 1.70 -6.33
N GLN A 240 7.81 2.91 -5.93
CA GLN A 240 8.92 3.08 -4.99
C GLN A 240 8.62 2.43 -3.63
N LEU A 241 7.39 2.58 -3.12
CA LEU A 241 6.96 1.90 -1.90
C LEU A 241 6.98 0.37 -2.06
N ALA A 242 6.47 -0.16 -3.17
CA ALA A 242 6.51 -1.60 -3.44
C ALA A 242 7.94 -2.14 -3.48
N LYS A 243 8.85 -1.40 -4.11
CA LYS A 243 10.25 -1.81 -4.29
C LYS A 243 11.07 -1.74 -3.00
N TRP A 244 10.94 -0.64 -2.25
CA TRP A 244 11.89 -0.30 -1.20
C TRP A 244 11.36 -0.50 0.23
N SER A 245 10.03 -0.62 0.41
CA SER A 245 9.50 -0.78 1.76
C SER A 245 9.96 -2.09 2.42
N ASP A 246 10.25 -1.99 3.70
CA ASP A 246 10.73 -3.09 4.55
C ASP A 246 9.60 -4.01 5.03
N VAL A 247 8.64 -4.31 4.15
CA VAL A 247 7.59 -5.31 4.37
C VAL A 247 7.98 -6.65 3.78
N ASP A 248 7.40 -7.72 4.32
CA ASP A 248 7.65 -9.07 3.83
C ASP A 248 6.94 -9.33 2.49
N ILE A 249 5.71 -8.84 2.37
CA ILE A 249 4.84 -9.11 1.21
C ILE A 249 4.17 -7.82 0.74
N VAL A 250 4.06 -7.69 -0.58
CA VAL A 250 3.33 -6.60 -1.25
C VAL A 250 2.13 -7.18 -1.99
N VAL A 251 0.95 -6.60 -1.75
CA VAL A 251 -0.24 -6.84 -2.56
C VAL A 251 -0.55 -5.54 -3.32
N TYR A 252 -0.31 -5.57 -4.63
CA TYR A 252 -0.57 -4.42 -5.49
C TYR A 252 -1.89 -4.60 -6.22
N ILE A 253 -2.77 -3.60 -6.11
CA ILE A 253 -4.11 -3.62 -6.70
C ILE A 253 -4.21 -2.48 -7.71
N GLY A 254 -4.13 -2.81 -8.99
CA GLY A 254 -4.49 -1.91 -10.09
C GLY A 254 -6.00 -1.91 -10.25
N CYS A 255 -6.68 -0.92 -9.68
CA CYS A 255 -8.13 -0.81 -9.67
C CYS A 255 -8.62 0.24 -10.66
N GLY A 256 -9.05 -0.19 -11.83
CA GLY A 256 -9.62 0.67 -12.86
C GLY A 256 -8.60 1.60 -13.54
N GLU A 257 -7.33 1.27 -13.44
CA GLU A 257 -6.27 2.01 -14.11
C GLU A 257 -6.27 1.75 -15.63
N ARG A 258 -5.60 2.62 -16.37
CA ARG A 258 -5.51 2.49 -17.82
C ARG A 258 -4.70 1.26 -18.20
N GLY A 259 -5.07 0.62 -19.30
CA GLY A 259 -4.39 -0.58 -19.78
C GLY A 259 -2.88 -0.39 -19.98
N ASN A 260 -2.45 0.77 -20.50
CA ASN A 260 -1.02 1.07 -20.67
C ASN A 260 -0.27 1.20 -19.33
N GLU A 261 -0.84 1.90 -18.33
CA GLU A 261 -0.22 2.03 -16.99
C GLU A 261 -0.13 0.66 -16.29
N MET A 262 -1.17 -0.16 -16.45
CA MET A 262 -1.15 -1.52 -15.91
C MET A 262 -0.15 -2.42 -16.65
N THR A 263 0.00 -2.24 -17.95
CA THR A 263 1.02 -2.94 -18.74
C THR A 263 2.43 -2.60 -18.25
N ASP A 264 2.69 -1.32 -17.98
CA ASP A 264 3.98 -0.89 -17.43
C ASP A 264 4.28 -1.61 -16.10
N VAL A 265 3.29 -1.68 -15.19
CA VAL A 265 3.42 -2.45 -13.92
C VAL A 265 3.72 -3.92 -14.19
N LEU A 266 2.97 -4.55 -15.08
CA LEU A 266 3.11 -5.97 -15.40
C LEU A 266 4.43 -6.31 -16.09
N MET A 267 5.03 -5.35 -16.79
CA MET A 267 6.34 -5.51 -17.44
C MET A 267 7.50 -5.17 -16.50
N GLU A 268 7.34 -4.14 -15.67
CA GLU A 268 8.40 -3.66 -14.79
C GLU A 268 8.57 -4.52 -13.54
N PHE A 269 7.48 -4.95 -12.88
CA PHE A 269 7.57 -5.68 -11.60
C PHE A 269 8.36 -6.99 -11.68
N PRO A 270 8.25 -7.81 -12.73
CA PRO A 270 9.09 -9.01 -12.88
C PRO A 270 10.59 -8.71 -13.05
N GLU A 271 10.92 -7.54 -13.60
CA GLU A 271 12.29 -7.08 -13.84
C GLU A 271 12.92 -6.41 -12.62
N LEU A 272 12.08 -5.94 -11.67
CA LEU A 272 12.55 -5.30 -10.45
C LEU A 272 13.07 -6.35 -9.46
N HIS A 273 14.16 -5.98 -8.79
CA HIS A 273 14.75 -6.78 -7.73
C HIS A 273 14.59 -6.10 -6.38
N ASP A 274 14.32 -6.89 -5.36
CA ASP A 274 14.32 -6.43 -3.97
C ASP A 274 15.75 -6.03 -3.60
N PRO A 275 16.00 -4.77 -3.25
CA PRO A 275 17.34 -4.29 -2.98
C PRO A 275 17.98 -4.89 -1.72
N ASN A 276 17.16 -5.42 -0.81
CA ASN A 276 17.66 -6.04 0.42
C ASN A 276 18.07 -7.50 0.21
N THR A 277 17.36 -8.22 -0.66
CA THR A 277 17.59 -9.67 -0.88
C THR A 277 18.25 -9.98 -2.22
N GLY A 278 18.19 -9.06 -3.19
CA GLY A 278 18.64 -9.28 -4.57
C GLY A 278 17.71 -10.17 -5.40
N GLU A 279 16.63 -10.68 -4.80
CA GLU A 279 15.66 -11.55 -5.47
C GLU A 279 14.65 -10.73 -6.29
N PRO A 280 14.03 -11.31 -7.34
CA PRO A 280 12.97 -10.65 -8.07
C PRO A 280 11.82 -10.22 -7.13
N LEU A 281 11.35 -8.97 -7.29
CA LEU A 281 10.30 -8.38 -6.46
C LEU A 281 9.01 -9.21 -6.48
N MET A 282 8.69 -9.85 -7.61
CA MET A 282 7.54 -10.73 -7.76
C MET A 282 7.52 -11.90 -6.77
N LYS A 283 8.67 -12.36 -6.28
CA LYS A 283 8.74 -13.44 -5.28
C LYS A 283 8.10 -13.12 -3.94
N ARG A 284 7.86 -11.84 -3.66
CA ARG A 284 7.12 -11.37 -2.49
C ARG A 284 5.88 -10.57 -2.83
N THR A 285 5.41 -10.64 -4.09
CA THR A 285 4.33 -9.79 -4.59
C THR A 285 3.17 -10.61 -5.14
N VAL A 286 1.95 -10.15 -4.86
CA VAL A 286 0.72 -10.55 -5.53
C VAL A 286 0.21 -9.35 -6.30
N LEU A 287 -0.05 -9.51 -7.61
CA LEU A 287 -0.63 -8.47 -8.45
C LEU A 287 -2.12 -8.75 -8.72
N ILE A 288 -2.94 -7.73 -8.56
CA ILE A 288 -4.35 -7.75 -8.97
C ILE A 288 -4.52 -6.69 -10.03
N ALA A 289 -4.81 -7.10 -11.25
CA ALA A 289 -4.95 -6.23 -12.41
C ALA A 289 -6.42 -6.18 -12.85
N ASN A 290 -7.07 -5.05 -12.59
CA ASN A 290 -8.39 -4.72 -13.12
C ASN A 290 -8.30 -3.40 -13.86
N THR A 291 -8.25 -3.45 -15.19
CA THR A 291 -8.15 -2.27 -16.06
C THR A 291 -9.49 -1.57 -16.24
N SER A 292 -9.46 -0.33 -16.73
CA SER A 292 -10.66 0.50 -16.89
C SER A 292 -11.69 -0.04 -17.88
N ASP A 293 -11.28 -0.92 -18.81
CA ASP A 293 -12.11 -1.60 -19.80
C ASP A 293 -12.72 -2.92 -19.27
N MET A 294 -12.25 -3.41 -18.12
CA MET A 294 -12.84 -4.57 -17.47
C MET A 294 -14.17 -4.23 -16.77
N PRO A 295 -15.04 -5.23 -16.51
CA PRO A 295 -16.35 -5.02 -15.90
C PRO A 295 -16.29 -4.30 -14.56
N VAL A 296 -17.23 -3.38 -14.35
CA VAL A 296 -17.31 -2.51 -13.15
C VAL A 296 -17.40 -3.31 -11.85
N ALA A 297 -18.15 -4.41 -11.85
CA ALA A 297 -18.27 -5.26 -10.66
C ALA A 297 -16.95 -5.90 -10.25
N ALA A 298 -16.16 -6.37 -11.21
CA ALA A 298 -14.83 -6.92 -10.96
C ALA A 298 -13.88 -5.83 -10.41
N ARG A 299 -14.03 -4.59 -10.89
CA ARG A 299 -13.30 -3.42 -10.35
C ARG A 299 -13.65 -3.19 -8.88
N GLU A 300 -14.95 -3.20 -8.54
CA GLU A 300 -15.39 -3.04 -7.16
C GLU A 300 -14.87 -4.17 -6.26
N ALA A 301 -14.91 -5.41 -6.74
CA ALA A 301 -14.44 -6.57 -5.98
C ALA A 301 -12.92 -6.60 -5.76
N SER A 302 -12.12 -6.01 -6.68
CA SER A 302 -10.66 -6.10 -6.66
C SER A 302 -10.03 -5.62 -5.35
N ILE A 303 -10.58 -4.57 -4.76
CA ILE A 303 -10.11 -4.01 -3.47
C ILE A 303 -10.29 -5.02 -2.34
N TYR A 304 -11.44 -5.69 -2.29
CA TYR A 304 -11.73 -6.70 -1.27
C TYR A 304 -10.93 -7.98 -1.48
N THR A 305 -10.72 -8.39 -2.73
CA THR A 305 -9.85 -9.51 -3.08
C THR A 305 -8.44 -9.29 -2.56
N GLY A 306 -7.85 -8.12 -2.86
CA GLY A 306 -6.50 -7.80 -2.44
C GLY A 306 -6.32 -7.71 -0.93
N ILE A 307 -7.21 -7.00 -0.25
CA ILE A 307 -7.10 -6.88 1.22
C ILE A 307 -7.30 -8.22 1.94
N THR A 308 -8.14 -9.12 1.40
CA THR A 308 -8.33 -10.46 1.97
C THR A 308 -7.09 -11.33 1.83
N ILE A 309 -6.43 -11.27 0.67
CA ILE A 309 -5.14 -11.95 0.45
C ILE A 309 -4.09 -11.40 1.44
N ALA A 310 -4.03 -10.08 1.60
CA ALA A 310 -3.11 -9.46 2.54
C ALA A 310 -3.36 -9.89 4.00
N GLU A 311 -4.61 -9.97 4.43
CA GLU A 311 -4.98 -10.45 5.76
C GLU A 311 -4.57 -11.91 5.98
N TYR A 312 -4.63 -12.75 4.96
CA TYR A 312 -4.20 -14.14 5.06
C TYR A 312 -2.69 -14.26 5.29
N PHE A 313 -1.87 -13.49 4.58
CA PHE A 313 -0.43 -13.44 4.82
C PHE A 313 -0.10 -12.80 6.19
N ARG A 314 -0.84 -11.76 6.59
CA ARG A 314 -0.77 -11.22 7.96
C ARG A 314 -0.98 -12.30 9.01
N ASP A 315 -1.97 -13.18 8.80
CA ASP A 315 -2.30 -14.25 9.74
C ASP A 315 -1.14 -15.25 9.91
N MET A 316 -0.22 -15.33 8.94
CA MET A 316 1.02 -16.09 9.08
C MET A 316 2.09 -15.37 9.92
N GLY A 317 1.87 -14.12 10.30
CA GLY A 317 2.80 -13.28 11.05
C GLY A 317 3.69 -12.40 10.18
N TYR A 318 3.33 -12.16 8.91
CA TYR A 318 4.07 -11.28 8.02
C TYR A 318 3.60 -9.82 8.12
N ASP A 319 4.51 -8.90 7.83
CA ASP A 319 4.20 -7.50 7.59
C ASP A 319 3.85 -7.34 6.10
N VAL A 320 2.62 -6.94 5.80
CA VAL A 320 2.09 -6.85 4.43
C VAL A 320 1.75 -5.41 4.09
N ALA A 321 2.16 -4.94 2.91
CA ALA A 321 1.69 -3.68 2.35
C ALA A 321 0.63 -3.94 1.26
N VAL A 322 -0.50 -3.25 1.36
CA VAL A 322 -1.52 -3.19 0.31
C VAL A 322 -1.43 -1.85 -0.37
N LEU A 323 -1.14 -1.86 -1.66
CA LEU A 323 -1.03 -0.67 -2.49
C LEU A 323 -2.21 -0.67 -3.48
N ALA A 324 -3.13 0.27 -3.33
CA ALA A 324 -4.32 0.37 -4.18
C ALA A 324 -4.23 1.58 -5.12
N ASP A 325 -4.12 1.33 -6.42
CA ASP A 325 -4.08 2.35 -7.46
C ASP A 325 -5.25 2.13 -8.45
N SER A 326 -6.38 2.88 -8.40
CA SER A 326 -6.63 3.91 -7.40
C SER A 326 -7.99 3.69 -6.70
N THR A 327 -8.10 4.14 -5.47
CA THR A 327 -9.37 4.07 -4.72
C THR A 327 -10.44 4.98 -5.29
N SER A 328 -10.10 6.03 -6.04
CA SER A 328 -11.05 6.86 -6.79
C SER A 328 -11.79 6.07 -7.86
N ARG A 329 -11.09 5.19 -8.58
CA ARG A 329 -11.70 4.31 -9.59
C ARG A 329 -12.61 3.25 -8.97
N TRP A 330 -12.27 2.80 -7.77
CA TRP A 330 -13.17 1.97 -6.97
C TRP A 330 -14.44 2.72 -6.56
N ALA A 331 -14.32 3.96 -6.10
CA ALA A 331 -15.47 4.81 -5.77
C ALA A 331 -16.35 5.10 -7.01
N GLU A 332 -15.75 5.32 -8.18
CA GLU A 332 -16.49 5.44 -9.45
C GLU A 332 -17.28 4.16 -9.75
N ALA A 333 -16.71 2.98 -9.50
CA ALA A 333 -17.43 1.72 -9.67
C ALA A 333 -18.64 1.63 -8.71
N LEU A 334 -18.50 2.03 -7.46
CA LEU A 334 -19.61 2.12 -6.51
C LEU A 334 -20.70 3.08 -7.00
N ARG A 335 -20.33 4.25 -7.54
CA ARG A 335 -21.28 5.22 -8.10
C ARG A 335 -22.05 4.64 -9.29
N GLU A 336 -21.35 3.95 -10.19
CA GLU A 336 -21.98 3.33 -11.36
C GLU A 336 -22.94 2.22 -10.96
N MET A 337 -22.56 1.37 -10.00
CA MET A 337 -23.42 0.29 -9.48
C MET A 337 -24.67 0.85 -8.80
N SER A 338 -24.51 1.83 -7.91
CA SER A 338 -25.61 2.51 -7.22
C SER A 338 -26.59 3.16 -8.20
N GLY A 339 -26.07 3.83 -9.24
CA GLY A 339 -26.91 4.43 -10.29
C GLY A 339 -27.72 3.39 -11.08
N ARG A 340 -27.14 2.20 -11.35
CA ARG A 340 -27.86 1.10 -12.04
C ARG A 340 -28.92 0.43 -11.15
N LEU A 341 -28.70 0.43 -9.83
CA LEU A 341 -29.68 -0.04 -8.84
C LEU A 341 -30.77 0.99 -8.56
N GLU A 342 -30.72 2.17 -9.20
CA GLU A 342 -31.66 3.28 -8.97
C GLU A 342 -31.70 3.72 -7.50
N GLU A 343 -30.57 3.58 -6.79
CA GLU A 343 -30.43 4.06 -5.41
C GLU A 343 -30.41 5.60 -5.38
N MET A 344 -30.90 6.17 -4.29
CA MET A 344 -30.88 7.62 -4.12
C MET A 344 -29.43 8.14 -4.06
N PRO A 345 -29.01 9.02 -5.00
CA PRO A 345 -27.66 9.53 -5.02
C PRO A 345 -27.40 10.48 -3.86
N GLY A 346 -26.20 10.40 -3.29
CA GLY A 346 -25.65 11.38 -2.37
C GLY A 346 -24.90 12.50 -3.10
N GLU A 347 -23.91 13.08 -2.44
CA GLU A 347 -23.06 14.14 -2.94
C GLU A 347 -22.34 13.72 -4.24
N GLU A 348 -22.36 14.59 -5.26
CA GLU A 348 -21.79 14.34 -6.59
C GLU A 348 -22.22 13.01 -7.26
N GLY A 349 -23.38 12.48 -6.90
CA GLY A 349 -23.90 11.23 -7.46
C GLY A 349 -23.29 9.96 -6.87
N TYR A 350 -22.45 10.06 -5.86
CA TYR A 350 -21.94 8.91 -5.12
C TYR A 350 -23.02 8.32 -4.20
N PRO A 351 -22.95 7.01 -3.90
CA PRO A 351 -23.88 6.42 -2.93
C PRO A 351 -23.68 7.01 -1.52
N ALA A 352 -24.75 7.14 -0.75
CA ALA A 352 -24.70 7.66 0.62
C ALA A 352 -23.74 6.86 1.54
N TYR A 353 -23.50 5.60 1.21
CA TYR A 353 -22.59 4.72 1.97
C TYR A 353 -21.12 4.76 1.52
N LEU A 354 -20.72 5.68 0.62
CA LEU A 354 -19.34 5.78 0.13
C LEU A 354 -18.33 5.86 1.28
N ALA A 355 -18.53 6.79 2.21
CA ALA A 355 -17.62 6.98 3.33
C ALA A 355 -17.49 5.73 4.22
N SER A 356 -18.59 5.01 4.46
CA SER A 356 -18.54 3.77 5.24
C SER A 356 -17.83 2.65 4.50
N ARG A 357 -17.92 2.56 3.18
CA ARG A 357 -17.17 1.57 2.39
C ARG A 357 -15.67 1.86 2.41
N ILE A 358 -15.27 3.12 2.27
CA ILE A 358 -13.87 3.53 2.38
C ILE A 358 -13.33 3.22 3.78
N ALA A 359 -14.11 3.53 4.83
CA ALA A 359 -13.76 3.20 6.21
C ALA A 359 -13.55 1.69 6.40
N GLN A 360 -14.48 0.86 5.92
CA GLN A 360 -14.37 -0.60 6.01
C GLN A 360 -13.10 -1.16 5.35
N PHE A 361 -12.67 -0.58 4.23
CA PHE A 361 -11.40 -0.97 3.61
C PHE A 361 -10.20 -0.63 4.50
N TYR A 362 -10.08 0.62 4.92
CA TYR A 362 -8.94 1.05 5.73
C TYR A 362 -8.94 0.46 7.16
N GLU A 363 -10.11 0.15 7.72
CA GLU A 363 -10.23 -0.52 9.03
C GLU A 363 -9.68 -1.96 9.02
N ARG A 364 -9.55 -2.59 7.86
CA ARG A 364 -8.92 -3.91 7.71
C ARG A 364 -7.40 -3.85 7.89
N ALA A 365 -6.79 -2.68 7.71
CA ALA A 365 -5.40 -2.45 8.09
C ALA A 365 -5.22 -2.47 9.61
N GLY A 366 -4.02 -2.75 10.05
CA GLY A 366 -3.66 -2.74 11.48
C GLY A 366 -2.54 -3.71 11.81
N CYS A 367 -2.01 -3.54 13.01
CA CYS A 367 -1.17 -4.53 13.68
C CYS A 367 -2.07 -5.42 14.51
N VAL A 368 -1.91 -6.73 14.36
CA VAL A 368 -2.76 -7.70 15.06
C VAL A 368 -1.93 -8.79 15.73
N THR A 369 -2.46 -9.29 16.85
CA THR A 369 -2.13 -10.62 17.34
C THR A 369 -2.97 -11.59 16.53
N CYS A 370 -2.34 -12.49 15.79
CA CYS A 370 -3.02 -13.48 14.97
C CYS A 370 -3.75 -14.52 15.83
N LEU A 371 -4.70 -15.22 15.20
CA LEU A 371 -5.24 -16.44 15.81
C LEU A 371 -4.11 -17.47 15.94
N GLY A 372 -4.28 -18.37 16.88
CA GLY A 372 -3.31 -19.42 17.17
C GLY A 372 -2.73 -19.32 18.58
N SER A 373 -2.26 -20.46 19.07
CA SER A 373 -1.69 -20.59 20.43
C SER A 373 -0.32 -19.90 20.57
N ASP A 374 0.40 -19.71 19.48
CA ASP A 374 1.72 -19.08 19.42
C ASP A 374 1.69 -17.55 19.55
N LYS A 375 0.50 -16.92 19.46
CA LYS A 375 0.30 -15.47 19.58
C LYS A 375 1.22 -14.63 18.67
N ARG A 376 1.52 -15.13 17.49
CA ARG A 376 2.34 -14.40 16.52
C ARG A 376 1.66 -13.09 16.12
N GLN A 377 2.46 -12.12 15.74
CA GLN A 377 2.01 -10.80 15.32
C GLN A 377 2.23 -10.64 13.82
N GLY A 378 1.34 -9.92 13.18
CA GLY A 378 1.46 -9.52 11.79
C GLY A 378 0.78 -8.19 11.56
N SER A 379 1.04 -7.58 10.41
CA SER A 379 0.46 -6.28 10.09
C SER A 379 0.00 -6.19 8.63
N VAL A 380 -1.03 -5.36 8.41
CA VAL A 380 -1.45 -4.91 7.07
C VAL A 380 -1.39 -3.40 7.05
N THR A 381 -0.51 -2.84 6.23
CA THR A 381 -0.44 -1.40 5.95
C THR A 381 -1.21 -1.14 4.67
N ALA A 382 -2.21 -0.26 4.70
CA ALA A 382 -3.02 0.09 3.53
C ALA A 382 -2.68 1.48 3.01
N ILE A 383 -2.26 1.56 1.74
CA ILE A 383 -1.88 2.79 1.06
C ILE A 383 -2.70 2.91 -0.23
N GLY A 384 -3.59 3.89 -0.28
CA GLY A 384 -4.46 4.12 -1.42
C GLY A 384 -4.10 5.39 -2.19
N ALA A 385 -3.96 5.27 -3.51
CA ALA A 385 -3.90 6.44 -4.38
C ALA A 385 -5.29 7.04 -4.55
N VAL A 386 -5.38 8.35 -4.52
CA VAL A 386 -6.62 9.10 -4.77
C VAL A 386 -6.38 10.04 -5.94
N SER A 387 -7.31 10.07 -6.89
CA SER A 387 -7.21 10.87 -8.10
C SER A 387 -8.32 11.93 -8.14
N PRO A 388 -8.21 13.01 -7.34
CA PRO A 388 -9.22 14.04 -7.33
C PRO A 388 -9.28 14.75 -8.69
N PRO A 389 -10.48 14.94 -9.28
CA PRO A 389 -10.64 15.67 -10.52
C PRO A 389 -10.09 17.10 -10.41
N GLY A 390 -9.23 17.50 -11.35
CA GLY A 390 -8.59 18.81 -11.32
C GLY A 390 -7.65 19.07 -10.14
N GLY A 391 -7.36 18.06 -9.32
CA GLY A 391 -6.57 18.22 -8.10
C GLY A 391 -7.35 18.77 -6.90
N ASP A 392 -8.67 18.86 -7.01
CA ASP A 392 -9.55 19.40 -5.95
C ASP A 392 -9.81 18.33 -4.88
N THR A 393 -9.16 18.47 -3.74
CA THR A 393 -9.32 17.57 -2.59
C THR A 393 -10.62 17.80 -1.81
N SER A 394 -11.46 18.73 -2.20
CA SER A 394 -12.80 18.95 -1.57
C SER A 394 -13.85 17.96 -2.07
N GLU A 395 -13.55 17.17 -3.12
CA GLU A 395 -14.46 16.16 -3.66
C GLU A 395 -14.74 15.02 -2.65
N PRO A 396 -15.89 14.31 -2.77
CA PRO A 396 -16.36 13.37 -1.73
C PRO A 396 -15.42 12.24 -1.39
N VAL A 397 -14.70 11.68 -2.38
CA VAL A 397 -13.77 10.53 -2.16
C VAL A 397 -12.55 10.98 -1.35
N SER A 398 -11.95 12.12 -1.73
CA SER A 398 -10.81 12.70 -1.01
C SER A 398 -11.20 13.08 0.41
N GLN A 399 -12.36 13.74 0.59
CA GLN A 399 -12.86 14.13 1.92
C GLN A 399 -13.14 12.92 2.81
N ALA A 400 -13.79 11.88 2.28
CA ALA A 400 -14.03 10.64 3.03
C ALA A 400 -12.72 9.95 3.40
N THR A 401 -11.75 9.92 2.48
CA THR A 401 -10.44 9.31 2.71
C THR A 401 -9.65 10.06 3.78
N MET A 402 -9.58 11.40 3.71
CA MET A 402 -8.87 12.24 4.69
C MET A 402 -9.38 12.07 6.12
N ARG A 403 -10.67 11.79 6.30
CA ARG A 403 -11.26 11.56 7.63
C ARG A 403 -10.87 10.23 8.26
N ILE A 404 -10.36 9.30 7.48
CA ILE A 404 -10.11 7.92 7.89
C ILE A 404 -8.62 7.61 7.98
N VAL A 405 -7.82 8.04 6.99
CA VAL A 405 -6.38 7.78 6.96
C VAL A 405 -5.63 8.64 7.97
N LYS A 406 -4.57 8.09 8.53
CA LYS A 406 -3.71 8.83 9.45
C LYS A 406 -2.54 9.53 8.78
N VAL A 407 -2.24 9.16 7.53
CA VAL A 407 -1.17 9.78 6.74
C VAL A 407 -1.74 10.23 5.40
N PHE A 408 -1.34 11.42 4.98
CA PHE A 408 -1.79 12.04 3.75
C PHE A 408 -0.59 12.67 3.03
N TRP A 409 -0.19 12.08 1.90
CA TRP A 409 0.93 12.55 1.07
C TRP A 409 0.38 13.27 -0.15
N ALA A 410 0.06 14.56 0.00
CA ALA A 410 -0.52 15.37 -1.06
C ALA A 410 0.48 15.62 -2.18
N LEU A 411 0.23 15.09 -3.36
CA LEU A 411 1.04 15.35 -4.54
C LEU A 411 0.63 16.68 -5.19
N ASP A 412 1.65 17.47 -5.56
CA ASP A 412 1.50 18.79 -6.14
C ASP A 412 2.04 18.80 -7.59
N SER A 413 1.18 19.21 -8.53
CA SER A 413 1.57 19.30 -9.93
C SER A 413 2.64 20.37 -10.18
N SER A 414 2.70 21.45 -9.39
CA SER A 414 3.73 22.47 -9.52
C SER A 414 5.12 21.92 -9.21
N LEU A 415 5.24 21.07 -8.18
CA LEU A 415 6.47 20.35 -7.86
C LEU A 415 6.84 19.37 -8.97
N ALA A 416 5.87 18.64 -9.51
CA ALA A 416 6.09 17.71 -10.62
C ALA A 416 6.57 18.46 -11.89
N TYR A 417 5.97 19.60 -12.23
CA TYR A 417 6.43 20.43 -13.34
C TYR A 417 7.82 21.01 -13.10
N ALA A 418 8.17 21.35 -11.87
CA ALA A 418 9.51 21.75 -11.48
C ALA A 418 10.51 20.58 -11.42
N ARG A 419 10.09 19.36 -11.74
CA ARG A 419 10.86 18.10 -11.63
C ARG A 419 11.41 17.84 -10.22
N HIS A 420 10.68 18.31 -9.21
CA HIS A 420 10.93 17.96 -7.82
C HIS A 420 10.18 16.68 -7.48
N PHE A 421 10.88 15.58 -7.31
CA PHE A 421 10.32 14.28 -6.96
C PHE A 421 10.94 13.73 -5.68
N PRO A 422 10.16 12.98 -4.86
CA PRO A 422 8.70 12.83 -4.95
C PRO A 422 7.99 14.18 -4.85
N ALA A 423 6.92 14.37 -5.65
CA ALA A 423 6.21 15.66 -5.72
C ALA A 423 5.23 15.86 -4.54
N ILE A 424 5.60 15.38 -3.36
CA ILE A 424 4.81 15.47 -2.12
C ILE A 424 4.97 16.88 -1.54
N ASN A 425 3.86 17.59 -1.40
CA ASN A 425 3.85 18.94 -0.84
C ASN A 425 3.97 18.87 0.69
N TRP A 426 5.03 19.45 1.23
CA TRP A 426 5.33 19.43 2.67
C TRP A 426 4.46 20.35 3.51
N LEU A 427 3.74 21.31 2.90
CA LEU A 427 2.84 22.22 3.62
C LEU A 427 1.43 21.64 3.79
N THR A 428 1.01 20.76 2.87
CA THR A 428 -0.35 20.20 2.85
C THR A 428 -0.42 18.74 3.29
N SER A 429 0.72 18.05 3.34
CA SER A 429 0.83 16.68 3.80
C SER A 429 0.90 16.59 5.33
N TYR A 430 0.47 15.46 5.89
CA TYR A 430 0.56 15.21 7.33
C TYR A 430 0.73 13.72 7.67
N SER A 431 1.21 13.46 8.87
CA SER A 431 1.22 12.15 9.52
C SER A 431 0.79 12.28 10.97
N LEU A 432 -0.21 11.49 11.37
CA LEU A 432 -0.69 11.39 12.74
C LEU A 432 0.01 10.26 13.52
N TYR A 433 0.98 9.58 12.91
CA TYR A 433 1.78 8.54 13.59
C TYR A 433 3.01 9.10 14.31
N THR A 434 3.35 10.35 14.12
CA THR A 434 4.58 10.97 14.64
C THR A 434 4.78 10.73 16.14
N ASP A 435 3.72 10.88 16.93
CA ASP A 435 3.81 10.67 18.40
C ASP A 435 3.91 9.19 18.78
N SER A 436 3.20 8.29 18.09
CA SER A 436 3.27 6.85 18.36
C SER A 436 4.59 6.21 17.92
N LEU A 437 5.32 6.84 17.01
CA LEU A 437 6.61 6.39 16.52
C LEU A 437 7.80 7.04 17.26
N ARG A 438 7.55 8.04 18.12
CA ARG A 438 8.58 8.78 18.84
C ARG A 438 9.50 7.87 19.65
N GLU A 439 8.94 6.91 20.39
CA GLU A 439 9.73 5.98 21.21
C GLU A 439 10.72 5.17 20.35
N PHE A 440 10.31 4.76 19.15
CA PHE A 440 11.20 4.09 18.20
C PHE A 440 12.36 5.00 17.79
N TYR A 441 12.06 6.22 17.34
CA TYR A 441 13.08 7.15 16.88
C TYR A 441 14.03 7.59 17.99
N ASP A 442 13.51 7.86 19.20
CA ASP A 442 14.31 8.25 20.36
C ASP A 442 15.27 7.13 20.79
N LYS A 443 14.84 5.88 20.67
CA LYS A 443 15.66 4.71 20.97
C LYS A 443 16.77 4.47 19.94
N GLU A 444 16.44 4.61 18.64
CA GLU A 444 17.38 4.29 17.56
C GLU A 444 18.34 5.45 17.24
N PHE A 445 17.88 6.70 17.33
CA PHE A 445 18.62 7.88 16.87
C PHE A 445 18.77 8.96 17.96
N GLY A 446 18.14 8.81 19.12
CA GLY A 446 18.11 9.82 20.17
C GLY A 446 17.07 10.93 19.92
N ALA A 447 16.85 11.75 20.95
CA ALA A 447 15.82 12.80 20.95
C ALA A 447 16.03 13.89 19.88
N THR A 448 17.21 13.99 19.31
CA THR A 448 17.56 14.97 18.26
C THR A 448 16.87 14.69 16.94
N TYR A 449 16.52 13.44 16.63
CA TYR A 449 15.81 13.08 15.40
C TYR A 449 14.50 13.86 15.24
N MET A 450 13.65 13.78 16.26
CA MET A 450 12.35 14.46 16.24
C MET A 450 12.48 15.99 16.33
N ALA A 451 13.50 16.48 17.05
CA ALA A 451 13.81 17.91 17.12
C ALA A 451 14.23 18.46 15.75
N ASN A 452 15.11 17.75 15.03
CA ASN A 452 15.57 18.11 13.68
C ASN A 452 14.39 18.14 12.68
N ARG A 453 13.52 17.12 12.71
CA ARG A 453 12.31 17.11 11.91
C ARG A 453 11.43 18.33 12.17
N THR A 454 11.16 18.63 13.44
CA THR A 454 10.32 19.77 13.83
C THR A 454 10.93 21.09 13.35
N LYS A 455 12.25 21.26 13.52
CA LYS A 455 12.96 22.45 13.07
C LYS A 455 12.92 22.59 11.54
N ALA A 456 13.12 21.50 10.80
CA ALA A 456 13.04 21.52 9.34
C ALA A 456 11.64 21.94 8.86
N MET A 457 10.59 21.39 9.46
CA MET A 457 9.22 21.77 9.13
C MET A 457 8.92 23.24 9.45
N SER A 458 9.42 23.76 10.57
CA SER A 458 9.28 25.18 10.91
C SER A 458 9.96 26.09 9.89
N ILE A 459 11.17 25.73 9.44
CA ILE A 459 11.91 26.48 8.42
C ILE A 459 11.15 26.50 7.09
N LEU A 460 10.56 25.37 6.67
CA LEU A 460 9.78 25.29 5.44
C LEU A 460 8.48 26.11 5.52
N GLN A 461 7.86 26.19 6.69
CA GLN A 461 6.68 27.04 6.91
C GLN A 461 7.04 28.53 6.89
N GLU A 462 8.13 28.91 7.57
CA GLU A 462 8.64 30.28 7.57
C GLU A 462 9.03 30.73 6.15
N GLU A 463 9.68 29.85 5.36
CA GLU A 463 9.97 30.12 3.95
C GLU A 463 8.71 30.48 3.15
N ALA A 464 7.61 29.75 3.35
CA ALA A 464 6.37 30.01 2.63
C ALA A 464 5.82 31.43 2.92
N GLU A 465 5.93 31.89 4.17
CA GLU A 465 5.56 33.25 4.55
C GLU A 465 6.51 34.29 3.96
N LEU A 466 7.82 34.04 3.98
CA LEU A 466 8.85 34.91 3.39
C LEU A 466 8.72 35.01 1.87
N GLN A 467 8.33 33.94 1.19
CA GLN A 467 8.08 33.94 -0.25
C GLN A 467 6.96 34.91 -0.66
N GLU A 468 5.92 35.06 0.14
CA GLU A 468 4.87 36.06 -0.11
C GLU A 468 5.43 37.49 0.00
N ILE A 469 6.32 37.74 0.98
CA ILE A 469 6.99 39.03 1.12
C ILE A 469 7.90 39.29 -0.09
N VAL A 470 8.72 38.30 -0.49
CA VAL A 470 9.60 38.41 -1.66
C VAL A 470 8.82 38.71 -2.94
N ARG A 471 7.64 38.08 -3.11
CA ARG A 471 6.77 38.32 -4.28
C ARG A 471 6.27 39.78 -4.35
N LEU A 472 6.05 40.40 -3.20
CA LEU A 472 5.52 41.76 -3.12
C LEU A 472 6.59 42.85 -3.19
N VAL A 473 7.73 42.66 -2.53
CA VAL A 473 8.73 43.74 -2.33
C VAL A 473 10.15 43.36 -2.78
N GLY A 474 10.40 42.14 -3.23
CA GLY A 474 11.69 41.64 -3.70
C GLY A 474 12.57 41.06 -2.58
N GLN A 475 13.62 40.31 -2.97
CA GLN A 475 14.55 39.66 -2.04
C GLN A 475 15.39 40.63 -1.21
N ASP A 476 15.67 41.81 -1.77
CA ASP A 476 16.53 42.83 -1.12
C ASP A 476 15.89 43.42 0.15
N ALA A 477 14.59 43.25 0.31
CA ALA A 477 13.86 43.69 1.51
C ALA A 477 14.03 42.73 2.71
N LEU A 478 14.55 41.52 2.50
CA LEU A 478 14.73 40.54 3.56
C LEU A 478 15.96 40.87 4.43
N SER A 479 15.83 40.64 5.74
CA SER A 479 16.94 40.69 6.66
C SER A 479 17.97 39.56 6.36
N PRO A 480 19.26 39.72 6.79
CA PRO A 480 20.21 38.62 6.66
C PRO A 480 19.74 37.30 7.31
N ALA A 481 18.99 37.36 8.42
CA ALA A 481 18.42 36.20 9.07
C ALA A 481 17.34 35.52 8.22
N ASP A 482 16.45 36.31 7.60
CA ASP A 482 15.40 35.81 6.70
C ASP A 482 16.00 35.20 5.41
N ARG A 483 17.03 35.83 4.87
CA ARG A 483 17.78 35.27 3.72
C ARG A 483 18.46 33.94 4.06
N MET A 484 18.95 33.80 5.31
CA MET A 484 19.47 32.51 5.80
C MET A 484 18.37 31.46 5.92
N THR A 485 17.17 31.83 6.40
CA THR A 485 15.99 30.93 6.41
C THR A 485 15.65 30.47 4.99
N MET A 486 15.61 31.38 4.02
CA MET A 486 15.34 31.05 2.62
C MET A 486 16.38 30.08 2.03
N GLU A 487 17.66 30.27 2.31
CA GLU A 487 18.73 29.38 1.86
C GLU A 487 18.63 28.00 2.50
N THR A 488 18.44 27.94 3.83
CA THR A 488 18.27 26.67 4.53
C THR A 488 17.05 25.90 4.05
N ALA A 489 15.93 26.60 3.82
CA ALA A 489 14.74 25.99 3.26
C ALA A 489 14.98 25.43 1.85
N ARG A 490 15.74 26.16 1.01
CA ARG A 490 16.17 25.67 -0.30
C ARG A 490 17.00 24.39 -0.18
N MET A 491 17.95 24.34 0.75
CA MET A 491 18.76 23.15 1.01
C MET A 491 17.88 21.97 1.46
N ILE A 492 16.92 22.21 2.36
CA ILE A 492 15.99 21.16 2.78
C ILE A 492 15.20 20.64 1.57
N ARG A 493 14.67 21.51 0.72
CA ARG A 493 13.89 21.09 -0.44
C ARG A 493 14.73 20.36 -1.50
N GLU A 494 15.86 20.93 -1.90
CA GLU A 494 16.64 20.48 -3.06
C GLU A 494 17.68 19.41 -2.67
N ASP A 495 18.33 19.56 -1.52
CA ASP A 495 19.44 18.70 -1.12
C ASP A 495 18.97 17.54 -0.21
N PHE A 496 17.83 17.69 0.48
CA PHE A 496 17.28 16.64 1.34
C PHE A 496 15.99 16.00 0.79
N LEU A 497 14.93 16.78 0.51
CA LEU A 497 13.62 16.22 0.12
C LEU A 497 13.60 15.70 -1.31
N GLN A 498 14.25 16.39 -2.25
CA GLN A 498 14.34 15.93 -3.62
C GLN A 498 15.17 14.66 -3.72
N GLN A 499 14.60 13.61 -4.31
CA GLN A 499 15.21 12.29 -4.41
C GLN A 499 15.04 11.72 -5.81
N ASN A 500 16.13 11.26 -6.42
CA ASN A 500 16.10 10.73 -7.78
C ASN A 500 15.98 9.21 -7.78
N ALA A 501 14.83 8.70 -8.21
CA ALA A 501 14.53 7.27 -8.27
C ALA A 501 15.40 6.49 -9.29
N PHE A 502 16.08 7.18 -10.22
CA PHE A 502 16.90 6.56 -11.26
C PHE A 502 18.39 6.48 -10.92
N ILE A 503 18.80 7.08 -9.80
CA ILE A 503 20.18 7.03 -9.31
C ILE A 503 20.22 6.11 -8.09
N THR A 504 20.97 5.03 -8.18
CA THR A 504 21.01 3.98 -7.16
C THR A 504 21.31 4.51 -5.75
N GLU A 505 22.27 5.43 -5.62
CA GLU A 505 22.71 6.01 -4.35
C GLU A 505 21.68 6.95 -3.73
N ASP A 506 20.77 7.50 -4.54
CA ASP A 506 19.72 8.44 -4.11
C ASP A 506 18.33 7.80 -4.08
N ALA A 507 18.07 6.73 -4.85
CA ALA A 507 16.77 6.07 -4.94
C ALA A 507 16.29 5.50 -3.60
N TYR A 508 17.23 5.07 -2.76
CA TYR A 508 16.99 4.58 -1.40
C TYR A 508 17.91 5.27 -0.42
N SER A 509 17.37 5.70 0.71
CA SER A 509 18.13 6.29 1.81
C SER A 509 17.73 5.61 3.12
N SER A 510 18.69 4.99 3.83
CA SER A 510 18.42 4.42 5.15
C SER A 510 18.08 5.50 6.18
N TYR A 511 17.40 5.13 7.25
CA TYR A 511 17.09 6.08 8.35
C TYR A 511 18.34 6.78 8.89
N GLY A 512 19.46 6.07 9.06
CA GLY A 512 20.72 6.66 9.51
C GLY A 512 21.25 7.72 8.55
N LYS A 513 21.24 7.41 7.24
CA LYS A 513 21.64 8.37 6.21
C LYS A 513 20.72 9.58 6.16
N GLN A 514 19.40 9.37 6.25
CA GLN A 514 18.40 10.44 6.29
C GLN A 514 18.63 11.37 7.48
N TYR A 515 18.77 10.79 8.67
CA TYR A 515 19.02 11.54 9.91
C TYR A 515 20.28 12.40 9.82
N ARG A 516 21.39 11.79 9.41
CA ARG A 516 22.68 12.47 9.30
C ARG A 516 22.69 13.57 8.22
N LEU A 517 21.99 13.34 7.09
CA LEU A 517 21.88 14.34 6.02
C LEU A 517 21.06 15.56 6.46
N LEU A 518 19.93 15.35 7.13
CA LEU A 518 19.14 16.46 7.67
C LEU A 518 19.90 17.21 8.76
N ASP A 519 20.57 16.49 9.65
CA ASP A 519 21.40 17.08 10.69
C ASP A 519 22.52 17.93 10.11
N LEU A 520 23.19 17.49 9.03
CA LEU A 520 24.22 18.23 8.32
C LEU A 520 23.69 19.58 7.81
N VAL A 521 22.51 19.60 7.19
CA VAL A 521 21.84 20.84 6.72
C VAL A 521 21.51 21.77 7.89
N LEU A 522 20.97 21.23 8.98
CA LEU A 522 20.60 22.04 10.14
C LEU A 522 21.81 22.55 10.93
N GLN A 523 22.92 21.82 10.96
CA GLN A 523 24.18 22.29 11.53
C GLN A 523 24.78 23.44 10.71
N TYR A 524 24.69 23.38 9.36
CA TYR A 524 25.07 24.51 8.51
C TYR A 524 24.25 25.76 8.88
N ASP A 525 22.93 25.66 8.98
CA ASP A 525 22.06 26.77 9.41
C ASP A 525 22.50 27.34 10.76
N ALA A 526 22.68 26.48 11.77
CA ALA A 526 23.03 26.91 13.11
C ALA A 526 24.39 27.60 13.18
N LYS A 527 25.41 27.06 12.50
CA LYS A 527 26.76 27.61 12.48
C LYS A 527 26.80 28.94 11.69
N CYS A 528 26.10 29.02 10.54
CA CYS A 528 26.01 30.27 9.77
C CYS A 528 25.29 31.36 10.56
N ARG A 529 24.20 31.07 11.25
CA ARG A 529 23.50 32.06 12.12
C ARG A 529 24.40 32.53 13.27
N ALA A 530 25.17 31.64 13.87
CA ALA A 530 26.15 32.01 14.88
C ALA A 530 27.27 32.91 14.33
N ALA A 531 27.73 32.65 13.11
CA ALA A 531 28.73 33.48 12.42
C ALA A 531 28.17 34.86 12.05
N LEU A 532 26.93 34.95 11.54
CA LEU A 532 26.23 36.22 11.31
C LEU A 532 26.13 37.06 12.59
N GLY A 533 25.84 36.44 13.73
CA GLY A 533 25.83 37.11 15.04
C GLY A 533 27.20 37.67 15.47
N LYS A 534 28.28 37.17 14.88
CA LYS A 534 29.67 37.67 15.05
C LYS A 534 30.10 38.66 13.99
N GLY A 535 29.20 39.04 13.05
CA GLY A 535 29.50 40.02 12.00
C GLY A 535 30.03 39.43 10.69
N ALA A 536 29.96 38.12 10.50
CA ALA A 536 30.32 37.49 9.23
C ALA A 536 29.45 37.97 8.07
N GLU A 537 30.04 38.12 6.87
CA GLU A 537 29.29 38.49 5.67
C GLU A 537 28.46 37.34 5.14
N LEU A 538 27.15 37.57 4.91
CA LEU A 538 26.20 36.54 4.46
C LEU A 538 26.62 35.90 3.12
N ASN A 539 27.07 36.69 2.15
CA ASN A 539 27.47 36.16 0.86
C ASN A 539 28.72 35.25 0.96
N GLY A 540 29.64 35.58 1.89
CA GLY A 540 30.76 34.71 2.21
C GLY A 540 30.31 33.33 2.69
N LEU A 541 29.35 33.31 3.58
CA LEU A 541 28.78 32.06 4.13
C LEU A 541 28.05 31.23 3.06
N PHE A 542 27.40 31.85 2.10
CA PHE A 542 26.70 31.13 1.02
C PHE A 542 27.65 30.54 -0.05
N ASN A 543 28.88 31.03 -0.14
CA ASN A 543 29.85 30.61 -1.15
C ASN A 543 30.97 29.69 -0.59
N ILE A 544 30.86 29.19 0.62
CA ILE A 544 31.81 28.21 1.16
C ILE A 544 31.71 26.87 0.40
N GLY A 545 32.82 26.15 0.26
CA GLY A 545 32.90 24.85 -0.42
C GLY A 545 32.03 23.80 0.22
N ALA A 546 31.92 23.79 1.55
CA ALA A 546 31.06 22.90 2.30
C ALA A 546 29.58 23.02 1.90
N ARG A 547 29.08 24.21 1.51
CA ARG A 547 27.71 24.38 1.01
C ARG A 547 27.44 23.57 -0.25
N GLU A 548 28.40 23.56 -1.19
CA GLU A 548 28.32 22.75 -2.40
C GLU A 548 28.46 21.26 -2.10
N ALA A 549 29.34 20.90 -1.16
CA ALA A 549 29.53 19.52 -0.73
C ALA A 549 28.26 18.94 -0.08
N ILE A 550 27.52 19.73 0.71
CA ILE A 550 26.21 19.34 1.27
C ILE A 550 25.22 19.02 0.15
N GLY A 551 25.15 19.82 -0.90
CA GLY A 551 24.27 19.58 -2.06
C GLY A 551 24.54 18.25 -2.77
N ARG A 552 25.77 17.74 -2.70
CA ARG A 552 26.18 16.45 -3.26
C ARG A 552 26.11 15.30 -2.26
N ALA A 553 25.95 15.58 -0.97
CA ALA A 553 26.04 14.59 0.10
C ALA A 553 24.99 13.47 -0.02
N LYS A 554 23.81 13.75 -0.60
CA LYS A 554 22.77 12.74 -0.86
C LYS A 554 23.25 11.60 -1.76
N MET A 555 24.27 11.85 -2.62
CA MET A 555 24.85 10.85 -3.54
C MET A 555 25.93 9.98 -2.87
N ALA A 556 26.26 10.20 -1.60
CA ALA A 556 27.20 9.34 -0.89
C ALA A 556 26.70 7.90 -0.83
N PRO A 557 27.54 6.88 -1.11
CA PRO A 557 27.17 5.49 -0.97
C PRO A 557 26.70 5.15 0.46
N GLN A 558 25.77 4.19 0.57
CA GLN A 558 25.20 3.81 1.84
C GLN A 558 26.25 3.31 2.87
N GLU A 559 27.36 2.78 2.41
CA GLU A 559 28.44 2.25 3.25
C GLU A 559 29.46 3.33 3.67
N GLU A 560 29.49 4.48 2.99
CA GLU A 560 30.52 5.52 3.17
C GLU A 560 29.96 6.86 3.67
N TYR A 561 28.63 7.02 3.74
CA TYR A 561 28.00 8.30 4.02
C TYR A 561 28.48 8.94 5.35
N GLU A 562 28.71 8.14 6.41
CA GLU A 562 29.16 8.66 7.70
C GLU A 562 30.49 9.39 7.56
N LYS A 563 31.48 8.75 6.93
CA LYS A 563 32.80 9.35 6.72
C LYS A 563 32.75 10.60 5.83
N VAL A 564 31.91 10.56 4.78
CA VAL A 564 31.72 11.71 3.89
C VAL A 564 31.12 12.89 4.65
N TYR A 565 30.09 12.65 5.47
CA TYR A 565 29.39 13.69 6.20
C TYR A 565 30.26 14.28 7.33
N ASP A 566 31.04 13.45 8.01
CA ASP A 566 32.02 13.95 9.01
C ASP A 566 33.08 14.85 8.35
N GLY A 567 33.60 14.47 7.19
CA GLY A 567 34.52 15.31 6.43
C GLY A 567 33.91 16.66 6.04
N ILE A 568 32.65 16.68 5.59
CA ILE A 568 31.94 17.92 5.26
C ILE A 568 31.74 18.80 6.50
N LEU A 569 31.46 18.21 7.66
CA LEU A 569 31.30 18.96 8.92
C LEU A 569 32.59 19.64 9.35
N ASP A 570 33.75 18.96 9.22
CA ASP A 570 35.06 19.50 9.55
C ASP A 570 35.45 20.64 8.60
N GLU A 571 35.24 20.45 7.29
CA GLU A 571 35.46 21.47 6.27
C GLU A 571 34.58 22.71 6.51
N MET A 572 33.29 22.50 6.75
CA MET A 572 32.31 23.55 7.07
C MET A 572 32.76 24.42 8.24
N GLN A 573 33.24 23.79 9.33
CA GLN A 573 33.69 24.54 10.51
C GLN A 573 34.89 25.41 10.17
N SER A 574 35.87 24.85 9.45
CA SER A 574 37.08 25.57 9.04
C SER A 574 36.78 26.80 8.15
N GLU A 575 35.94 26.59 7.12
CA GLU A 575 35.59 27.64 6.17
C GLU A 575 34.73 28.75 6.81
N ILE A 576 33.78 28.41 7.68
CA ILE A 576 32.98 29.40 8.43
C ILE A 576 33.89 30.26 9.33
N ASP A 577 34.86 29.63 10.01
CA ASP A 577 35.82 30.35 10.87
C ASP A 577 36.73 31.29 10.06
N GLU A 578 37.04 30.97 8.80
CA GLU A 578 37.75 31.84 7.89
C GLU A 578 36.92 33.07 7.48
N VAL A 579 35.62 32.86 7.15
CA VAL A 579 34.71 33.97 6.80
C VAL A 579 34.52 34.91 8.00
N VAL A 580 34.42 34.38 9.24
CA VAL A 580 34.32 35.22 10.45
C VAL A 580 35.60 36.07 10.63
N ARG A 581 36.80 35.49 10.47
CA ARG A 581 38.08 36.22 10.56
C ARG A 581 38.22 37.30 9.51
N GLY A 582 37.84 37.00 8.25
CA GLY A 582 37.89 38.00 7.17
C GLY A 582 36.90 39.16 7.34
N GLY A 583 35.80 38.96 8.10
CA GLY A 583 34.86 40.01 8.48
C GLY A 583 35.35 40.90 9.67
N GLU A 584 36.19 40.37 10.53
CA GLU A 584 36.79 41.14 11.63
C GLU A 584 37.95 42.06 11.18
N GLU A 585 38.53 41.78 10.00
CA GLU A 585 39.62 42.57 9.41
C GLU A 585 39.14 43.74 8.52
N GLN A 586 37.83 43.83 8.20
CA GLN A 586 37.21 44.94 7.47
C GLN A 586 36.49 45.91 8.40
#